data_1030e9babaf07d40cf5fce67590fde53
#
_entry.id   1030e9babaf07d40cf5fce67590fde53
#
_cell.length_a   1.000
_cell.length_b   1.000
_cell.length_c   1.000
_cell.angle_alpha   90.00
_cell.angle_beta   90.00
_cell.angle_gamma   90.00
#
_symmetry.space_group_name_H-M   'P 1'
#
loop_
_entity.id
_entity.type
_entity.pdbx_description
1 polymer ?
#
loop_
_entity_poly.entity_id
_entity_poly.type
_entity_poly.pdbx_seq_one_letter_code
_entity_poly.pdbx_strand_id
1 'polypeptide(L)'
;QNHPDKFAFIELDLQNKAELNSVLRQHKNIDCVLHFAALKSVPESEEKFDLYWNNNVKGTESLLEAIEINGIKNIIFSSSAAIYGEQDIQPINEEAEPKPISNYALTKLQSETDIEDYALSGIINAISLRYFNPVASHEDYVIYEDYTKSNNLMSVILQVAKKKIDVLKIY
;
A
#
# COMPACT_ATOMS: atom_id res chain seq x y z
N GLN A 1 5.15 13.09 -21.08
CA GLN A 1 6.36 12.83 -21.88
C GLN A 1 6.67 11.36 -21.73
N ASN A 2 6.54 10.59 -22.83
CA ASN A 2 6.94 9.21 -22.86
C ASN A 2 8.47 9.16 -22.78
N HIS A 3 9.01 8.58 -21.72
CA HIS A 3 10.43 8.27 -21.56
C HIS A 3 10.62 6.75 -21.61
N PRO A 4 10.50 6.09 -22.77
CA PRO A 4 10.56 4.63 -22.88
C PRO A 4 11.89 4.07 -22.35
N ASP A 5 12.97 4.85 -22.42
CA ASP A 5 14.29 4.45 -21.95
C ASP A 5 14.46 4.54 -20.41
N LYS A 6 13.44 5.04 -19.69
CA LYS A 6 13.48 5.25 -18.23
C LYS A 6 12.49 4.41 -17.46
N PHE A 7 11.70 3.58 -18.14
CA PHE A 7 10.67 2.77 -17.52
C PHE A 7 10.72 1.34 -18.05
N ALA A 8 10.77 0.37 -17.14
CA ALA A 8 10.61 -1.05 -17.44
C ALA A 8 9.43 -1.59 -16.63
N PHE A 9 8.53 -2.30 -17.28
CA PHE A 9 7.44 -3.03 -16.63
C PHE A 9 7.79 -4.53 -16.58
N ILE A 10 7.72 -5.10 -15.38
CA ILE A 10 7.96 -6.53 -15.13
C ILE A 10 6.78 -7.05 -14.32
N GLU A 11 6.06 -8.01 -14.88
CA GLU A 11 4.96 -8.69 -14.18
C GLU A 11 5.53 -9.82 -13.34
N LEU A 12 5.39 -9.73 -12.02
CA LEU A 12 5.80 -10.77 -11.08
C LEU A 12 4.93 -10.77 -9.82
N ASP A 13 4.86 -11.92 -9.16
CA ASP A 13 4.26 -12.05 -7.83
C ASP A 13 5.35 -11.90 -6.76
N LEU A 14 5.15 -11.00 -5.78
CA LEU A 14 6.09 -10.79 -4.67
C LEU A 14 6.34 -12.07 -3.86
N GLN A 15 5.40 -13.00 -3.83
CA GLN A 15 5.55 -14.29 -3.17
C GLN A 15 6.51 -15.23 -3.93
N ASN A 16 6.78 -14.97 -5.21
CA ASN A 16 7.78 -15.71 -5.96
C ASN A 16 9.19 -15.19 -5.67
N LYS A 17 9.74 -15.57 -4.50
CA LYS A 17 11.04 -15.10 -4.00
C LYS A 17 12.17 -15.29 -5.00
N ALA A 18 12.16 -16.39 -5.77
CA ALA A 18 13.22 -16.67 -6.74
C ALA A 18 13.23 -15.66 -7.90
N GLU A 19 12.05 -15.40 -8.45
CA GLU A 19 11.88 -14.45 -9.54
C GLU A 19 12.14 -13.01 -9.07
N LEU A 20 11.59 -12.62 -7.92
CA LEU A 20 11.82 -11.30 -7.31
C LEU A 20 13.32 -11.03 -7.11
N ASN A 21 14.06 -11.96 -6.54
CA ASN A 21 15.51 -11.84 -6.39
C ASN A 21 16.24 -11.76 -7.73
N SER A 22 15.81 -12.53 -8.73
CA SER A 22 16.40 -12.47 -10.08
C SER A 22 16.22 -11.11 -10.71
N VAL A 23 15.02 -10.53 -10.62
CA VAL A 23 14.71 -9.19 -11.14
C VAL A 23 15.54 -8.12 -10.44
N LEU A 24 15.58 -8.10 -9.10
CA LEU A 24 16.36 -7.10 -8.37
C LEU A 24 17.86 -7.17 -8.67
N ARG A 25 18.42 -8.38 -8.88
CA ARG A 25 19.83 -8.55 -9.28
C ARG A 25 20.14 -8.01 -10.68
N GLN A 26 19.17 -8.07 -11.58
CA GLN A 26 19.35 -7.54 -12.96
C GLN A 26 19.31 -6.01 -13.00
N HIS A 27 18.57 -5.40 -12.08
CA HIS A 27 18.42 -3.96 -11.95
C HIS A 27 19.31 -3.42 -10.83
N LYS A 28 20.60 -3.26 -11.12
CA LYS A 28 21.57 -2.70 -10.17
C LYS A 28 21.31 -1.19 -9.97
N ASN A 29 21.66 -0.69 -8.78
CA ASN A 29 21.51 0.71 -8.38
C ASN A 29 20.05 1.15 -8.15
N ILE A 30 19.27 0.29 -7.49
CA ILE A 30 17.96 0.69 -6.98
C ILE A 30 18.19 1.57 -5.75
N ASP A 31 17.82 2.84 -5.84
CA ASP A 31 17.97 3.82 -4.75
C ASP A 31 16.89 3.65 -3.69
N CYS A 32 15.66 3.32 -4.10
CA CYS A 32 14.52 3.20 -3.21
C CYS A 32 13.45 2.26 -3.79
N VAL A 33 12.81 1.50 -2.93
CA VAL A 33 11.61 0.71 -3.26
C VAL A 33 10.37 1.49 -2.82
N LEU A 34 9.43 1.68 -3.73
CA LEU A 34 8.09 2.19 -3.42
C LEU A 34 7.12 1.02 -3.39
N HIS A 35 6.74 0.57 -2.19
CA HIS A 35 5.91 -0.60 -1.99
C HIS A 35 4.42 -0.25 -1.92
N PHE A 36 3.74 -0.34 -3.07
CA PHE A 36 2.29 -0.12 -3.21
C PHE A 36 1.48 -1.42 -3.37
N ALA A 37 2.13 -2.54 -3.61
CA ALA A 37 1.47 -3.80 -3.90
C ALA A 37 0.72 -4.33 -2.67
N ALA A 38 -0.61 -4.31 -2.73
CA ALA A 38 -1.49 -4.87 -1.70
C ALA A 38 -2.93 -5.03 -2.21
N LEU A 39 -3.65 -5.99 -1.66
CA LEU A 39 -5.10 -6.03 -1.69
C LEU A 39 -5.65 -5.03 -0.68
N LYS A 40 -6.69 -4.26 -1.04
CA LYS A 40 -7.13 -3.08 -0.26
C LYS A 40 -8.63 -3.03 0.10
N SER A 41 -9.42 -4.00 -0.32
CA SER A 41 -10.86 -4.00 -0.05
C SER A 41 -11.13 -4.48 1.38
N VAL A 42 -11.59 -3.58 2.25
CA VAL A 42 -11.94 -3.93 3.63
C VAL A 42 -13.01 -5.02 3.68
N PRO A 43 -14.16 -4.93 2.97
CA PRO A 43 -15.16 -5.99 3.01
C PRO A 43 -14.63 -7.35 2.53
N GLU A 44 -13.84 -7.38 1.46
CA GLU A 44 -13.26 -8.62 0.97
C GLU A 44 -12.26 -9.22 1.96
N SER A 45 -11.54 -8.41 2.73
CA SER A 45 -10.59 -8.89 3.72
C SER A 45 -11.26 -9.67 4.84
N GLU A 46 -12.51 -9.34 5.18
CA GLU A 46 -13.29 -10.07 6.20
C GLU A 46 -13.71 -11.46 5.70
N GLU A 47 -13.94 -11.60 4.41
CA GLU A 47 -14.32 -12.87 3.79
C GLU A 47 -13.13 -13.76 3.44
N LYS A 48 -11.97 -13.14 3.15
CA LYS A 48 -10.79 -13.82 2.57
C LYS A 48 -9.50 -13.49 3.32
N PHE A 49 -9.51 -13.65 4.65
CA PHE A 49 -8.37 -13.29 5.50
C PHE A 49 -7.04 -13.88 5.02
N ASP A 50 -7.01 -15.19 4.75
CA ASP A 50 -5.78 -15.88 4.33
C ASP A 50 -5.22 -15.31 3.02
N LEU A 51 -6.09 -14.94 2.07
CA LEU A 51 -5.67 -14.31 0.82
C LEU A 51 -4.99 -12.96 1.11
N TYR A 52 -5.59 -12.13 1.96
CA TYR A 52 -5.05 -10.83 2.34
C TYR A 52 -3.75 -10.96 3.12
N TRP A 53 -3.69 -11.90 4.06
CA TRP A 53 -2.48 -12.16 4.82
C TRP A 53 -1.32 -12.61 3.93
N ASN A 54 -1.56 -13.58 3.07
CA ASN A 54 -0.54 -14.09 2.15
C ASN A 54 -0.07 -13.01 1.16
N ASN A 55 -0.99 -12.24 0.58
CA ASN A 55 -0.63 -11.22 -0.39
C ASN A 55 0.07 -10.02 0.28
N ASN A 56 -0.49 -9.47 1.34
CA ASN A 56 -0.03 -8.22 1.92
C ASN A 56 1.15 -8.45 2.89
N VAL A 57 1.04 -9.42 3.80
CA VAL A 57 2.07 -9.66 4.81
C VAL A 57 3.20 -10.52 4.24
N LYS A 58 2.88 -11.72 3.73
CA LYS A 58 3.92 -12.61 3.19
C LYS A 58 4.58 -12.05 1.93
N GLY A 59 3.86 -11.29 1.12
CA GLY A 59 4.42 -10.54 0.01
C GLY A 59 5.42 -9.47 0.49
N THR A 60 5.11 -8.73 1.56
CA THR A 60 6.00 -7.73 2.17
C THR A 60 7.23 -8.41 2.78
N GLU A 61 7.07 -9.51 3.55
CA GLU A 61 8.20 -10.29 4.08
C GLU A 61 9.15 -10.74 2.96
N SER A 62 8.59 -11.25 1.86
CA SER A 62 9.39 -11.68 0.71
C SER A 62 10.15 -10.53 0.05
N LEU A 63 9.52 -9.34 -0.02
CA LEU A 63 10.16 -8.14 -0.53
C LEU A 63 11.29 -7.68 0.39
N LEU A 64 11.10 -7.68 1.71
CA LEU A 64 12.12 -7.30 2.69
C LEU A 64 13.34 -8.21 2.63
N GLU A 65 13.15 -9.53 2.56
CA GLU A 65 14.24 -10.48 2.35
C GLU A 65 15.01 -10.20 1.04
N ALA A 66 14.28 -9.89 -0.04
CA ALA A 66 14.90 -9.58 -1.32
C ALA A 66 15.67 -8.24 -1.31
N ILE A 67 15.15 -7.22 -0.62
CA ILE A 67 15.81 -5.94 -0.38
C ILE A 67 17.13 -6.15 0.35
N GLU A 68 17.12 -6.92 1.44
CA GLU A 68 18.31 -7.24 2.23
C GLU A 68 19.36 -7.98 1.39
N ILE A 69 18.97 -9.08 0.72
CA ILE A 69 19.87 -9.89 -0.13
C ILE A 69 20.53 -9.04 -1.23
N ASN A 70 19.83 -8.08 -1.78
CA ASN A 70 20.31 -7.23 -2.88
C ASN A 70 20.92 -5.91 -2.42
N GLY A 71 21.02 -5.67 -1.09
CA GLY A 71 21.67 -4.50 -0.51
C GLY A 71 20.94 -3.18 -0.75
N ILE A 72 19.66 -3.21 -1.06
CA ILE A 72 18.83 -2.01 -1.22
C ILE A 72 18.58 -1.40 0.15
N LYS A 73 18.69 -0.08 0.28
CA LYS A 73 18.72 0.58 1.60
C LYS A 73 17.46 1.37 1.95
N ASN A 74 16.64 1.70 1.00
CA ASN A 74 15.51 2.59 1.27
C ASN A 74 14.19 1.96 0.80
N ILE A 75 13.16 2.08 1.64
CA ILE A 75 11.79 1.68 1.31
C ILE A 75 10.79 2.75 1.75
N ILE A 76 9.82 3.03 0.88
CA ILE A 76 8.63 3.80 1.21
C ILE A 76 7.43 2.87 1.09
N PHE A 77 6.73 2.66 2.18
CA PHE A 77 5.58 1.77 2.27
C PHE A 77 4.26 2.51 2.23
N SER A 78 3.38 2.10 1.34
CA SER A 78 1.99 2.57 1.29
C SER A 78 1.18 1.87 2.37
N SER A 79 1.14 2.45 3.56
CA SER A 79 0.30 2.00 4.65
C SER A 79 -1.10 2.62 4.58
N SER A 80 -1.84 2.63 5.67
CA SER A 80 -3.22 3.12 5.73
C SER A 80 -3.54 3.69 7.10
N ALA A 81 -4.31 4.78 7.14
CA ALA A 81 -4.87 5.30 8.38
C ALA A 81 -5.86 4.33 9.06
N ALA A 82 -6.33 3.30 8.34
CA ALA A 82 -7.17 2.25 8.91
C ALA A 82 -6.51 1.50 10.09
N ILE A 83 -5.17 1.52 10.20
CA ILE A 83 -4.46 0.90 11.33
C ILE A 83 -4.79 1.58 12.68
N TYR A 84 -5.16 2.86 12.66
CA TYR A 84 -5.51 3.58 13.88
C TYR A 84 -6.84 3.10 14.49
N GLY A 85 -7.76 2.58 13.67
CA GLY A 85 -9.11 2.25 14.13
C GLY A 85 -9.84 3.47 14.67
N GLU A 86 -10.67 3.26 15.69
CA GLU A 86 -11.38 4.34 16.38
C GLU A 86 -10.46 4.99 17.42
N GLN A 87 -10.34 6.32 17.37
CA GLN A 87 -9.54 7.11 18.28
C GLN A 87 -10.37 8.19 18.96
N ASP A 88 -10.24 8.30 20.27
CA ASP A 88 -10.97 9.30 21.09
C ASP A 88 -10.43 10.72 20.88
N ILE A 89 -9.14 10.85 20.51
CA ILE A 89 -8.46 12.13 20.35
C ILE A 89 -8.33 12.47 18.87
N GLN A 90 -8.76 13.69 18.53
CA GLN A 90 -8.68 14.25 17.18
C GLN A 90 -7.98 15.62 17.23
N PRO A 91 -7.14 15.98 16.24
CA PRO A 91 -6.71 15.14 15.12
C PRO A 91 -5.80 14.00 15.58
N ILE A 92 -5.81 12.87 14.83
CA ILE A 92 -4.94 11.73 15.08
C ILE A 92 -3.53 12.10 14.65
N ASN A 93 -2.54 11.87 15.52
CA ASN A 93 -1.12 11.99 15.20
C ASN A 93 -0.47 10.61 15.01
N GLU A 94 0.78 10.60 14.57
CA GLU A 94 1.51 9.37 14.24
C GLU A 94 1.86 8.53 15.48
N GLU A 95 1.84 9.12 16.68
CA GLU A 95 2.11 8.45 17.96
C GLU A 95 0.86 7.75 18.53
N ALA A 96 -0.33 7.95 17.92
CA ALA A 96 -1.54 7.30 18.35
C ALA A 96 -1.39 5.77 18.26
N GLU A 97 -1.77 5.08 19.34
CA GLU A 97 -1.69 3.62 19.41
C GLU A 97 -2.54 2.97 18.32
N PRO A 98 -1.98 2.10 17.47
CA PRO A 98 -2.73 1.39 16.46
C PRO A 98 -3.79 0.45 17.08
N LYS A 99 -5.02 0.53 16.58
CA LYS A 99 -6.16 -0.31 17.01
C LYS A 99 -6.94 -0.81 15.80
N PRO A 100 -6.34 -1.66 14.96
CA PRO A 100 -6.96 -2.10 13.71
C PRO A 100 -8.28 -2.83 14.00
N ILE A 101 -9.36 -2.45 13.32
CA ILE A 101 -10.71 -3.03 13.48
C ILE A 101 -11.12 -3.87 12.27
N SER A 102 -10.25 -4.04 11.28
CA SER A 102 -10.50 -4.86 10.11
C SER A 102 -9.28 -5.73 9.78
N ASN A 103 -9.54 -6.85 9.10
CA ASN A 103 -8.47 -7.75 8.64
C ASN A 103 -7.50 -7.06 7.69
N TYR A 104 -7.98 -6.17 6.79
CA TYR A 104 -7.12 -5.33 5.97
C TYR A 104 -6.20 -4.45 6.82
N ALA A 105 -6.76 -3.74 7.81
CA ALA A 105 -5.97 -2.88 8.70
C ALA A 105 -4.92 -3.69 9.48
N LEU A 106 -5.28 -4.89 9.93
CA LEU A 106 -4.36 -5.80 10.60
C LEU A 106 -3.18 -6.19 9.69
N THR A 107 -3.45 -6.50 8.40
CA THR A 107 -2.36 -6.82 7.47
C THR A 107 -1.44 -5.62 7.23
N LYS A 108 -1.98 -4.39 7.18
CA LYS A 108 -1.17 -3.18 7.04
C LYS A 108 -0.30 -2.91 8.28
N LEU A 109 -0.87 -3.08 9.47
CA LEU A 109 -0.13 -2.94 10.72
C LEU A 109 0.99 -3.98 10.81
N GLN A 110 0.72 -5.25 10.48
CA GLN A 110 1.76 -6.28 10.51
C GLN A 110 2.89 -5.97 9.53
N SER A 111 2.56 -5.52 8.31
CA SER A 111 3.58 -5.11 7.33
C SER A 111 4.40 -3.90 7.80
N GLU A 112 3.79 -2.92 8.50
CA GLU A 112 4.55 -1.83 9.14
C GLU A 112 5.52 -2.36 10.19
N THR A 113 5.06 -3.28 11.06
CA THR A 113 5.88 -3.89 12.11
C THR A 113 7.09 -4.62 11.50
N ASP A 114 6.87 -5.43 10.48
CA ASP A 114 7.96 -6.16 9.82
C ASP A 114 8.99 -5.19 9.20
N ILE A 115 8.53 -4.09 8.58
CA ILE A 115 9.40 -3.05 8.01
C ILE A 115 10.16 -2.30 9.11
N GLU A 116 9.50 -1.99 10.23
CA GLU A 116 10.10 -1.32 11.37
C GLU A 116 11.21 -2.19 11.99
N ASP A 117 10.99 -3.50 12.14
CA ASP A 117 11.99 -4.44 12.64
C ASP A 117 13.27 -4.46 11.78
N TYR A 118 13.11 -4.43 10.44
CA TYR A 118 14.23 -4.31 9.50
C TYR A 118 14.94 -2.95 9.63
N ALA A 119 14.20 -1.88 9.86
CA ALA A 119 14.77 -0.55 10.05
C ALA A 119 15.52 -0.43 11.38
N LEU A 120 14.96 -0.94 12.49
CA LEU A 120 15.59 -0.95 13.81
C LEU A 120 16.86 -1.81 13.83
N SER A 121 16.89 -2.88 13.04
CA SER A 121 18.10 -3.71 12.85
C SER A 121 19.19 -3.02 11.99
N GLY A 122 18.92 -1.83 11.47
CA GLY A 122 19.87 -1.07 10.63
C GLY A 122 20.05 -1.62 9.22
N ILE A 123 19.17 -2.53 8.79
CA ILE A 123 19.24 -3.15 7.45
C ILE A 123 18.79 -2.15 6.40
N ILE A 124 17.69 -1.39 6.67
CA ILE A 124 17.07 -0.44 5.75
C ILE A 124 16.75 0.89 6.46
N ASN A 125 16.48 1.93 5.67
CA ASN A 125 15.76 3.13 6.07
C ASN A 125 14.32 3.02 5.54
N ALA A 126 13.33 3.28 6.38
CA ALA A 126 11.93 3.09 6.01
C ALA A 126 11.08 4.32 6.32
N ILE A 127 10.07 4.54 5.47
CA ILE A 127 8.99 5.50 5.71
C ILE A 127 7.68 4.79 5.44
N SER A 128 6.76 4.78 6.41
CA SER A 128 5.39 4.29 6.24
C SER A 128 4.43 5.46 6.07
N LEU A 129 3.74 5.52 4.94
CA LEU A 129 2.77 6.57 4.63
C LEU A 129 1.35 6.07 4.94
N ARG A 130 0.75 6.56 6.04
CA ARG A 130 -0.59 6.18 6.49
C ARG A 130 -1.65 7.05 5.82
N TYR A 131 -2.04 6.66 4.60
CA TYR A 131 -3.05 7.40 3.83
C TYR A 131 -4.43 7.31 4.45
N PHE A 132 -5.15 8.43 4.52
CA PHE A 132 -6.58 8.51 4.82
C PHE A 132 -7.41 8.29 3.54
N ASN A 133 -7.66 9.34 2.81
CA ASN A 133 -8.45 9.31 1.56
C ASN A 133 -7.69 10.07 0.47
N PRO A 134 -6.74 9.42 -0.21
CA PRO A 134 -5.97 10.10 -1.25
C PRO A 134 -6.89 10.48 -2.42
N VAL A 135 -6.75 11.72 -2.88
CA VAL A 135 -7.48 12.28 -4.01
C VAL A 135 -6.51 13.00 -4.90
N ALA A 136 -6.29 12.47 -6.07
CA ALA A 136 -5.44 13.12 -7.05
C ALA A 136 -5.75 12.65 -8.48
N SER A 137 -5.33 13.48 -9.44
CA SER A 137 -5.16 13.12 -10.83
C SER A 137 -3.89 13.78 -11.35
N HIS A 138 -3.31 13.25 -12.42
CA HIS A 138 -2.24 13.91 -13.13
C HIS A 138 -2.74 15.24 -13.73
N GLU A 139 -1.89 16.26 -13.79
CA GLU A 139 -2.26 17.59 -14.29
C GLU A 139 -2.83 17.57 -15.71
N ASP A 140 -2.32 16.67 -16.56
CA ASP A 140 -2.79 16.49 -17.94
C ASP A 140 -4.04 15.60 -18.05
N TYR A 141 -4.59 15.13 -16.92
CA TYR A 141 -5.74 14.21 -16.85
C TYR A 141 -5.56 12.88 -17.61
N VAL A 142 -4.36 12.48 -17.94
CA VAL A 142 -4.05 11.19 -18.60
C VAL A 142 -4.05 10.02 -17.61
N ILE A 143 -3.80 10.31 -16.33
CA ILE A 143 -3.87 9.35 -15.24
C ILE A 143 -4.85 9.88 -14.21
N TYR A 144 -5.95 9.15 -13.99
CA TYR A 144 -7.00 9.51 -13.06
C TYR A 144 -7.70 8.26 -12.52
N GLU A 145 -8.38 8.41 -11.40
CA GLU A 145 -9.23 7.35 -10.87
C GLU A 145 -10.55 7.27 -11.66
N ASP A 146 -10.90 6.08 -12.13
CA ASP A 146 -12.23 5.85 -12.71
C ASP A 146 -13.28 5.84 -11.58
N TYR A 147 -13.86 7.02 -11.32
CA TYR A 147 -14.86 7.19 -10.28
C TYR A 147 -16.10 6.30 -10.44
N THR A 148 -16.33 5.71 -11.63
CA THR A 148 -17.49 4.84 -11.87
C THR A 148 -17.27 3.42 -11.35
N LYS A 149 -16.03 3.03 -11.10
CA LYS A 149 -15.62 1.70 -10.66
C LYS A 149 -15.00 1.70 -9.25
N SER A 150 -14.76 2.88 -8.70
CA SER A 150 -14.09 3.04 -7.41
C SER A 150 -15.13 3.23 -6.29
N ASN A 151 -14.83 2.63 -5.14
CA ASN A 151 -15.55 2.80 -3.88
C ASN A 151 -14.85 3.80 -2.93
N ASN A 152 -13.82 4.49 -3.38
CA ASN A 152 -13.18 5.54 -2.60
C ASN A 152 -14.16 6.69 -2.34
N LEU A 153 -14.04 7.34 -1.19
CA LEU A 153 -14.99 8.37 -0.74
C LEU A 153 -15.28 9.44 -1.80
N MET A 154 -14.24 10.01 -2.41
CA MET A 154 -14.44 11.06 -3.43
C MET A 154 -15.12 10.53 -4.70
N SER A 155 -14.81 9.30 -5.09
CA SER A 155 -15.46 8.65 -6.23
C SER A 155 -16.96 8.43 -5.96
N VAL A 156 -17.32 8.03 -4.75
CA VAL A 156 -18.72 7.86 -4.34
C VAL A 156 -19.43 9.22 -4.28
N ILE A 157 -18.80 10.26 -3.72
CA ILE A 157 -19.34 11.63 -3.72
C ILE A 157 -19.61 12.11 -5.15
N LEU A 158 -18.70 11.88 -6.09
CA LEU A 158 -18.87 12.24 -7.50
C LEU A 158 -20.02 11.47 -8.17
N GLN A 159 -20.20 10.19 -7.81
CA GLN A 159 -21.35 9.41 -8.32
C GLN A 159 -22.68 9.97 -7.82
N VAL A 160 -22.77 10.37 -6.53
CA VAL A 160 -23.96 11.05 -5.98
C VAL A 160 -24.18 12.40 -6.68
N ALA A 161 -23.17 13.23 -6.79
CA ALA A 161 -23.26 14.54 -7.43
C ALA A 161 -23.71 14.44 -8.88
N LYS A 162 -23.31 13.38 -9.59
CA LYS A 162 -23.74 13.08 -10.97
C LYS A 162 -25.05 12.28 -11.06
N LYS A 163 -25.74 12.09 -9.93
CA LYS A 163 -27.02 11.34 -9.85
C LYS A 163 -26.95 9.92 -10.40
N LYS A 164 -25.78 9.26 -10.27
CA LYS A 164 -25.60 7.84 -10.63
C LYS A 164 -26.01 6.92 -9.49
N ILE A 165 -25.87 7.39 -8.26
CA ILE A 165 -26.39 6.79 -7.03
C ILE A 165 -27.11 7.86 -6.22
N ASP A 166 -28.12 7.47 -5.45
CA ASP A 166 -29.01 8.42 -4.79
C ASP A 166 -28.41 9.02 -3.52
N VAL A 167 -27.65 8.24 -2.75
CA VAL A 167 -27.17 8.66 -1.43
C VAL A 167 -25.74 8.20 -1.17
N LEU A 168 -25.00 9.01 -0.42
CA LEU A 168 -23.73 8.64 0.20
C LEU A 168 -24.05 7.93 1.52
N LYS A 169 -23.64 6.66 1.64
CA LYS A 169 -23.70 5.93 2.92
C LYS A 169 -22.38 6.17 3.66
N ILE A 170 -22.48 6.63 4.90
CA ILE A 170 -21.35 6.80 5.83
C ILE A 170 -21.51 5.72 6.90
N TYR A 171 -20.47 4.94 7.13
CA TYR A 171 -20.45 3.86 8.11
C TYR A 171 -19.57 4.26 9.29
#